data_ee38330ad6a90d80e436141a5658ae97
#
_entry.id   ee38330ad6a90d80e436141a5658ae97
#
_cell.length_a   1.000
_cell.length_b   1.000
_cell.length_c   1.000
_cell.angle_alpha   90.00
_cell.angle_beta   90.00
_cell.angle_gamma   90.00
#
_symmetry.space_group_name_H-M   'P 1'
#
loop_
_entity.id
_entity.type
_entity.pdbx_description
1 polymer ?
#
loop_
_entity_poly.entity_id
_entity_poly.type
_entity_poly.pdbx_seq_one_letter_code
_entity_poly.pdbx_strand_id
1 'polypeptide(L)'
;MDKDLIRDYDQVLKIAKLHQSQGGAPSLVIDARPSARFNGAAAEPRKGLSSGHMPGAKNVPLLELFDQQTGELYPDQHLEEAFRRAGVDVAALKASSSSAKEVILSCGSGVTASGLYFVLEKLGVEHLAVFDGSWTEYASRPESIIVKGDQ
;
A
#
# COMPACT_ATOMS: atom_id res chain seq x y z
N MET A 1 -6.20 -17.42 -7.76
CA MET A 1 -6.17 -16.52 -6.59
C MET A 1 -7.60 -16.29 -6.14
N ASP A 2 -7.85 -16.40 -4.84
CA ASP A 2 -9.17 -16.21 -4.25
C ASP A 2 -9.67 -14.78 -4.53
N LYS A 3 -10.93 -14.69 -5.02
CA LYS A 3 -11.52 -13.39 -5.36
C LYS A 3 -11.64 -12.46 -4.14
N ASP A 4 -11.69 -13.04 -2.94
CA ASP A 4 -11.75 -12.27 -1.70
C ASP A 4 -10.44 -11.56 -1.36
N LEU A 5 -9.34 -11.96 -2.02
CA LEU A 5 -8.02 -11.37 -1.82
C LEU A 5 -7.70 -10.25 -2.82
N ILE A 6 -8.61 -9.96 -3.75
CA ILE A 6 -8.39 -8.92 -4.76
C ILE A 6 -9.42 -7.81 -4.60
N ARG A 7 -8.95 -6.56 -4.76
CA ARG A 7 -9.82 -5.38 -4.82
C ARG A 7 -9.72 -4.75 -6.19
N ASP A 8 -10.85 -4.28 -6.70
CA ASP A 8 -10.92 -3.60 -7.98
C ASP A 8 -10.79 -2.08 -7.82
N TYR A 9 -10.73 -1.39 -8.97
CA TYR A 9 -10.60 0.05 -9.01
C TYR A 9 -11.72 0.78 -8.25
N ASP A 10 -12.98 0.36 -8.46
CA ASP A 10 -14.12 1.06 -7.85
C ASP A 10 -14.10 0.94 -6.33
N GLN A 11 -13.71 -0.22 -5.80
CA GLN A 11 -13.56 -0.43 -4.36
C GLN A 11 -12.47 0.47 -3.78
N VAL A 12 -11.33 0.58 -4.45
CA VAL A 12 -10.20 1.38 -4.00
C VAL A 12 -10.51 2.88 -4.13
N LEU A 13 -11.15 3.30 -5.20
CA LEU A 13 -11.56 4.70 -5.38
C LEU A 13 -12.52 5.14 -4.28
N LYS A 14 -13.45 4.29 -3.89
CA LYS A 14 -14.37 4.58 -2.78
C LYS A 14 -13.61 4.84 -1.48
N ILE A 15 -12.59 4.03 -1.19
CA ILE A 15 -11.74 4.18 -0.01
C ILE A 15 -10.98 5.50 -0.07
N ALA A 16 -10.40 5.84 -1.22
CA ALA A 16 -9.69 7.11 -1.40
C ALA A 16 -10.60 8.32 -1.17
N LYS A 17 -11.83 8.26 -1.66
CA LYS A 17 -12.82 9.32 -1.44
C LYS A 17 -13.20 9.46 0.03
N LEU A 18 -13.33 8.37 0.76
CA LEU A 18 -13.62 8.40 2.20
C LEU A 18 -12.47 9.03 2.98
N HIS A 19 -11.23 8.69 2.67
CA HIS A 19 -10.07 9.33 3.29
C HIS A 19 -10.04 10.83 3.03
N GLN A 20 -10.35 11.26 1.81
CA GLN A 20 -10.34 12.67 1.44
C GLN A 20 -11.45 13.46 2.14
N SER A 21 -12.66 12.91 2.20
CA SER A 21 -13.83 13.65 2.71
C SER A 21 -14.01 13.55 4.22
N GLN A 22 -13.61 12.44 4.84
CA GLN A 22 -13.86 12.15 6.25
C GLN A 22 -12.59 11.99 7.08
N GLY A 23 -11.41 12.07 6.44
CA GLY A 23 -10.13 11.89 7.14
C GLY A 23 -9.86 10.43 7.56
N GLY A 24 -10.64 9.46 7.07
CA GLY A 24 -10.44 8.06 7.39
C GLY A 24 -11.37 7.16 6.61
N ALA A 25 -11.05 5.89 6.55
CA ALA A 25 -11.82 4.86 5.87
C ALA A 25 -11.71 3.52 6.63
N PRO A 26 -12.62 2.56 6.36
CA PRO A 26 -12.55 1.24 7.00
C PRO A 26 -11.34 0.40 6.56
N SER A 27 -10.69 0.78 5.47
CA SER A 27 -9.54 0.06 4.93
C SER A 27 -8.32 0.98 4.85
N LEU A 28 -7.13 0.38 5.02
CA LEU A 28 -5.85 1.06 4.89
C LEU A 28 -5.20 0.60 3.59
N VAL A 29 -4.74 1.53 2.76
CA VAL A 29 -3.96 1.22 1.56
C VAL A 29 -2.48 1.42 1.87
N ILE A 30 -1.66 0.41 1.60
CA ILE A 30 -0.21 0.50 1.72
C ILE A 30 0.41 0.32 0.33
N ASP A 31 1.20 1.30 -0.07
CA ASP A 31 1.83 1.37 -1.40
C ASP A 31 3.29 0.95 -1.30
N ALA A 32 3.68 -0.01 -2.12
CA ALA A 32 5.02 -0.60 -2.12
C ALA A 32 6.02 0.09 -3.04
N ARG A 33 5.59 1.14 -3.77
CA ARG A 33 6.48 1.85 -4.71
C ARG A 33 7.57 2.63 -3.96
N PRO A 34 8.67 2.97 -4.65
CA PRO A 34 9.67 3.88 -4.08
C PRO A 34 9.04 5.19 -3.60
N SER A 35 9.55 5.73 -2.50
CA SER A 35 9.01 6.94 -1.87
C SER A 35 8.95 8.14 -2.81
N ALA A 36 9.94 8.31 -3.67
CA ALA A 36 9.99 9.43 -4.61
C ALA A 36 8.83 9.39 -5.62
N ARG A 37 8.39 8.21 -6.03
CA ARG A 37 7.22 8.06 -6.91
C ARG A 37 5.92 8.26 -6.13
N PHE A 38 5.86 7.74 -4.90
CA PHE A 38 4.70 7.90 -4.02
C PHE A 38 4.42 9.38 -3.71
N ASN A 39 5.44 10.15 -3.38
CA ASN A 39 5.27 11.56 -3.01
C ASN A 39 5.24 12.52 -4.22
N GLY A 40 5.45 12.02 -5.43
CA GLY A 40 5.38 12.82 -6.65
C GLY A 40 6.69 13.51 -7.04
N ALA A 41 7.78 13.23 -6.33
CA ALA A 41 9.09 13.84 -6.62
C ALA A 41 9.79 13.21 -7.82
N ALA A 42 9.47 11.96 -8.16
CA ALA A 42 10.02 11.26 -9.33
C ALA A 42 8.90 10.83 -10.27
N ALA A 43 9.19 10.79 -11.56
CA ALA A 43 8.22 10.38 -12.57
C ALA A 43 7.97 8.86 -12.52
N GLU A 44 6.78 8.45 -12.97
CA GLU A 44 6.47 7.04 -13.16
C GLU A 44 7.23 6.49 -14.37
N PRO A 45 7.64 5.20 -14.36
CA PRO A 45 8.32 4.59 -15.50
C PRO A 45 7.46 4.59 -16.76
N ARG A 46 6.14 4.45 -16.62
CA ARG A 46 5.22 4.46 -17.75
C ARG A 46 4.89 5.90 -18.14
N LYS A 47 5.14 6.27 -19.40
CA LYS A 47 4.82 7.58 -19.95
C LYS A 47 3.32 7.88 -19.82
N GLY A 48 3.00 9.13 -19.47
CA GLY A 48 1.63 9.61 -19.40
C GLY A 48 0.93 9.37 -18.07
N LEU A 49 1.56 8.66 -17.13
CA LEU A 49 1.00 8.46 -15.79
C LEU A 49 1.58 9.48 -14.81
N SER A 50 0.71 10.13 -14.05
CA SER A 50 1.13 10.99 -12.95
C SER A 50 1.73 10.17 -11.83
N SER A 51 2.79 10.66 -11.20
CA SER A 51 3.25 10.16 -9.91
C SER A 51 2.42 10.78 -8.79
N GLY A 52 2.59 10.31 -7.56
CA GLY A 52 1.79 10.71 -6.41
C GLY A 52 1.15 9.48 -5.77
N HIS A 53 0.11 9.68 -4.95
CA HIS A 53 -0.55 8.57 -4.25
C HIS A 53 -2.03 8.82 -4.00
N MET A 54 -2.73 7.78 -3.56
CA MET A 54 -4.14 7.86 -3.15
C MET A 54 -4.26 8.59 -1.81
N PRO A 55 -5.30 9.41 -1.60
CA PRO A 55 -5.55 9.99 -0.29
C PRO A 55 -5.58 8.91 0.81
N GLY A 56 -4.87 9.16 1.91
CA GLY A 56 -4.80 8.25 3.05
C GLY A 56 -3.87 7.05 2.91
N ALA A 57 -3.28 6.81 1.75
CA ALA A 57 -2.34 5.72 1.55
C ALA A 57 -1.05 5.95 2.35
N LYS A 58 -0.45 4.85 2.81
CA LYS A 58 0.86 4.85 3.46
C LYS A 58 1.88 4.22 2.53
N ASN A 59 3.13 4.66 2.64
CA ASN A 59 4.19 4.16 1.76
C ASN A 59 5.19 3.30 2.54
N VAL A 60 5.29 2.04 2.13
CA VAL A 60 6.33 1.11 2.62
C VAL A 60 7.01 0.51 1.39
N PRO A 61 8.09 1.12 0.90
CA PRO A 61 8.80 0.58 -0.25
C PRO A 61 9.29 -0.84 0.02
N LEU A 62 8.93 -1.78 -0.85
CA LEU A 62 9.27 -3.19 -0.62
C LEU A 62 10.76 -3.42 -0.44
N LEU A 63 11.60 -2.74 -1.24
CA LEU A 63 13.05 -2.95 -1.20
C LEU A 63 13.67 -2.54 0.13
N GLU A 64 13.05 -1.65 0.89
CA GLU A 64 13.55 -1.24 2.20
C GLU A 64 13.37 -2.33 3.27
N LEU A 65 12.63 -3.38 2.98
CA LEU A 65 12.42 -4.51 3.89
C LEU A 65 13.48 -5.60 3.76
N PHE A 66 14.40 -5.44 2.80
CA PHE A 66 15.47 -6.41 2.53
C PHE A 66 16.84 -5.78 2.77
N ASP A 67 17.76 -6.58 3.30
CA ASP A 67 19.17 -6.20 3.40
C ASP A 67 19.77 -6.12 2.00
N GLN A 68 20.28 -4.96 1.64
CA GLN A 68 20.81 -4.72 0.28
C GLN A 68 22.13 -5.46 0.02
N GLN A 69 22.83 -5.90 1.07
CA GLN A 69 24.08 -6.64 0.93
C GLN A 69 23.84 -8.14 0.78
N THR A 70 22.89 -8.69 1.54
CA THR A 70 22.61 -10.14 1.53
C THR A 70 21.42 -10.53 0.68
N GLY A 71 20.52 -9.59 0.38
CA GLY A 71 19.26 -9.86 -0.29
C GLY A 71 18.21 -10.53 0.61
N GLU A 72 18.51 -10.68 1.88
CA GLU A 72 17.61 -11.33 2.83
C GLU A 72 16.63 -10.35 3.45
N LEU A 73 15.43 -10.86 3.75
CA LEU A 73 14.43 -10.09 4.48
C LEU A 73 14.94 -9.81 5.89
N TYR A 74 14.75 -8.56 6.36
CA TYR A 74 15.12 -8.21 7.72
C TYR A 74 14.32 -9.00 8.76
N PRO A 75 14.82 -9.13 10.01
CA PRO A 75 14.07 -9.77 11.09
C PRO A 75 12.74 -9.06 11.39
N ASP A 76 11.79 -9.79 11.97
CA ASP A 76 10.43 -9.28 12.23
C ASP A 76 10.42 -7.95 12.97
N GLN A 77 11.27 -7.78 13.99
CA GLN A 77 11.34 -6.54 14.77
C GLN A 77 11.73 -5.34 13.88
N HIS A 78 12.67 -5.54 12.97
CA HIS A 78 13.09 -4.50 12.02
C HIS A 78 11.95 -4.19 11.03
N LEU A 79 11.25 -5.22 10.55
CA LEU A 79 10.11 -5.06 9.64
C LEU A 79 8.98 -4.26 10.30
N GLU A 80 8.62 -4.59 11.55
CA GLU A 80 7.59 -3.88 12.30
C GLU A 80 7.96 -2.41 12.50
N GLU A 81 9.24 -2.13 12.74
CA GLU A 81 9.74 -0.77 12.86
C GLU A 81 9.63 0.01 11.55
N ALA A 82 9.91 -0.63 10.41
CA ALA A 82 9.78 -0.01 9.09
C ALA A 82 8.32 0.38 8.82
N PHE A 83 7.38 -0.48 9.14
CA PHE A 83 5.94 -0.16 9.02
C PHE A 83 5.54 0.98 9.97
N ARG A 84 6.02 0.95 11.20
CA ARG A 84 5.71 2.00 12.19
C ARG A 84 6.19 3.36 11.72
N ARG A 85 7.38 3.45 11.14
CA ARG A 85 7.90 4.72 10.58
C ARG A 85 7.03 5.26 9.46
N ALA A 86 6.35 4.38 8.74
CA ALA A 86 5.40 4.76 7.69
C ALA A 86 4.00 5.11 8.24
N GLY A 87 3.80 5.02 9.55
CA GLY A 87 2.51 5.29 10.17
C GLY A 87 1.59 4.06 10.24
N VAL A 88 2.15 2.85 10.12
CA VAL A 88 1.40 1.59 10.15
C VAL A 88 1.73 0.82 11.42
N ASP A 89 0.73 0.63 12.28
CA ASP A 89 0.87 -0.15 13.52
C ASP A 89 0.51 -1.61 13.24
N VAL A 90 1.54 -2.44 13.02
CA VAL A 90 1.37 -3.86 12.71
C VAL A 90 0.71 -4.60 13.89
N ALA A 91 1.03 -4.23 15.14
CA ALA A 91 0.42 -4.85 16.31
C ALA A 91 -1.09 -4.66 16.33
N ALA A 92 -1.58 -3.48 15.99
CA ALA A 92 -3.02 -3.21 15.89
C ALA A 92 -3.67 -4.01 14.75
N LEU A 93 -2.95 -4.22 13.65
CA LEU A 93 -3.45 -4.99 12.51
C LEU A 93 -3.50 -6.49 12.79
N LYS A 94 -2.68 -6.98 13.70
CA LYS A 94 -2.69 -8.41 14.13
C LYS A 94 -3.86 -8.76 15.02
N ALA A 95 -4.49 -7.76 15.63
CA ALA A 95 -5.61 -8.02 16.53
C ALA A 95 -6.73 -8.73 15.78
N SER A 96 -7.02 -9.98 16.18
CA SER A 96 -8.06 -10.82 15.57
C SER A 96 -9.46 -10.39 15.99
N SER A 97 -9.72 -9.09 16.03
CA SER A 97 -11.03 -8.55 16.32
C SER A 97 -11.76 -8.20 15.02
N SER A 98 -13.09 -8.25 15.06
CA SER A 98 -13.92 -7.82 13.93
C SER A 98 -13.75 -6.34 13.58
N SER A 99 -13.03 -5.58 14.43
CA SER A 99 -12.73 -4.17 14.22
C SER A 99 -11.34 -3.95 13.56
N ALA A 100 -10.58 -5.02 13.30
CA ALA A 100 -9.30 -4.88 12.60
C ALA A 100 -9.54 -4.36 11.18
N LYS A 101 -8.78 -3.34 10.79
CA LYS A 101 -8.87 -2.76 9.45
C LYS A 101 -8.40 -3.75 8.39
N GLU A 102 -9.11 -3.77 7.28
CA GLU A 102 -8.61 -4.42 6.08
C GLU A 102 -7.41 -3.63 5.55
N VAL A 103 -6.38 -4.34 5.11
CA VAL A 103 -5.19 -3.76 4.48
C VAL A 103 -5.18 -4.12 3.01
N ILE A 104 -5.15 -3.12 2.16
CA ILE A 104 -5.08 -3.28 0.70
C ILE A 104 -3.70 -2.88 0.23
N LEU A 105 -3.02 -3.77 -0.47
CA LEU A 105 -1.66 -3.56 -0.93
C LEU A 105 -1.65 -3.14 -2.38
N SER A 106 -0.89 -2.09 -2.69
CA SER A 106 -0.78 -1.51 -4.02
C SER A 106 0.69 -1.29 -4.36
N CYS A 107 0.99 -1.23 -5.65
CA CYS A 107 2.33 -0.86 -6.13
C CYS A 107 2.20 -0.22 -7.53
N GLY A 108 3.18 -0.37 -8.41
CA GLY A 108 3.09 0.12 -9.79
C GLY A 108 2.15 -0.73 -10.64
N SER A 109 2.42 -2.03 -10.73
CA SER A 109 1.68 -2.97 -11.59
C SER A 109 1.04 -4.14 -10.86
N GLY A 110 1.13 -4.19 -9.54
CA GLY A 110 0.60 -5.29 -8.72
C GLY A 110 1.62 -6.35 -8.33
N VAL A 111 2.79 -6.38 -8.96
CA VAL A 111 3.81 -7.40 -8.72
C VAL A 111 4.46 -7.24 -7.35
N THR A 112 4.94 -6.03 -7.03
CA THR A 112 5.59 -5.74 -5.73
C THR A 112 4.59 -5.71 -4.57
N ALA A 113 3.32 -5.46 -4.83
CA ALA A 113 2.27 -5.52 -3.82
C ALA A 113 2.16 -6.94 -3.22
N SER A 114 2.37 -7.96 -4.05
CA SER A 114 2.37 -9.36 -3.59
C SER A 114 3.52 -9.62 -2.60
N GLY A 115 4.64 -8.92 -2.75
CA GLY A 115 5.75 -8.99 -1.78
C GLY A 115 5.36 -8.43 -0.42
N LEU A 116 4.69 -7.27 -0.38
CA LEU A 116 4.17 -6.73 0.88
C LEU A 116 3.12 -7.64 1.51
N TYR A 117 2.26 -8.25 0.69
CA TYR A 117 1.28 -9.23 1.15
C TYR A 117 1.98 -10.36 1.91
N PHE A 118 3.02 -10.94 1.30
CA PHE A 118 3.80 -12.01 1.92
C PHE A 118 4.42 -11.58 3.25
N VAL A 119 5.02 -10.39 3.31
CA VAL A 119 5.67 -9.88 4.52
C VAL A 119 4.64 -9.70 5.65
N LEU A 120 3.50 -9.08 5.35
CA LEU A 120 2.46 -8.84 6.37
C LEU A 120 1.82 -10.15 6.83
N GLU A 121 1.61 -11.11 5.93
CA GLU A 121 1.12 -12.44 6.29
C GLU A 121 2.10 -13.13 7.24
N LYS A 122 3.41 -13.08 6.92
CA LYS A 122 4.47 -13.60 7.78
C LYS A 122 4.46 -12.95 9.17
N LEU A 123 4.13 -11.66 9.26
CA LEU A 123 4.03 -10.94 10.51
C LEU A 123 2.72 -11.21 11.28
N GLY A 124 1.79 -11.97 10.71
CA GLY A 124 0.56 -12.38 11.38
C GLY A 124 -0.66 -11.51 11.09
N VAL A 125 -0.60 -10.64 10.11
CA VAL A 125 -1.74 -9.83 9.68
C VAL A 125 -2.66 -10.68 8.79
N GLU A 126 -3.97 -10.72 9.10
CA GLU A 126 -4.91 -11.63 8.44
C GLU A 126 -5.81 -10.96 7.40
N HIS A 127 -6.21 -9.71 7.60
CA HIS A 127 -7.16 -9.04 6.71
C HIS A 127 -6.44 -8.32 5.59
N LEU A 128 -5.88 -9.10 4.65
CA LEU A 128 -5.06 -8.61 3.56
C LEU A 128 -5.74 -8.80 2.20
N ALA A 129 -5.62 -7.80 1.33
CA ALA A 129 -6.05 -7.88 -0.06
C ALA A 129 -5.05 -7.14 -0.95
N VAL A 130 -5.11 -7.37 -2.24
CA VAL A 130 -4.25 -6.72 -3.23
C VAL A 130 -5.11 -5.95 -4.22
N PHE A 131 -4.75 -4.71 -4.48
CA PHE A 131 -5.29 -3.95 -5.60
C PHE A 131 -4.52 -4.34 -6.86
N ASP A 132 -5.10 -5.26 -7.62
CA ASP A 132 -4.44 -5.88 -8.77
C ASP A 132 -4.04 -4.86 -9.84
N GLY A 133 -4.92 -3.93 -10.17
CA GLY A 133 -4.63 -2.87 -11.14
C GLY A 133 -3.56 -1.90 -10.69
N SER A 134 -3.43 -1.71 -9.40
CA SER A 134 -2.43 -0.87 -8.74
C SER A 134 -2.34 0.54 -9.32
N TRP A 135 -1.19 1.20 -9.20
CA TRP A 135 -1.04 2.59 -9.63
C TRP A 135 -1.23 2.76 -11.15
N THR A 136 -0.82 1.77 -11.94
CA THR A 136 -0.98 1.82 -13.39
C THR A 136 -2.45 2.01 -13.79
N GLU A 137 -3.36 1.29 -13.17
CA GLU A 137 -4.79 1.49 -13.40
C GLU A 137 -5.30 2.78 -12.75
N TYR A 138 -4.97 2.98 -11.48
CA TYR A 138 -5.49 4.13 -10.72
C TYR A 138 -5.14 5.46 -11.39
N ALA A 139 -3.87 5.66 -11.73
CA ALA A 139 -3.40 6.91 -12.34
C ALA A 139 -3.86 7.10 -13.78
N SER A 140 -4.30 6.03 -14.45
CA SER A 140 -4.78 6.11 -15.83
C SER A 140 -6.22 6.60 -15.94
N ARG A 141 -6.96 6.61 -14.84
CA ARG A 141 -8.38 6.96 -14.85
C ARG A 141 -8.60 8.41 -14.41
N PRO A 142 -9.39 9.21 -15.18
CA PRO A 142 -9.57 10.62 -14.89
C PRO A 142 -10.32 10.91 -13.58
N GLU A 143 -11.10 9.96 -13.08
CA GLU A 143 -11.86 10.11 -11.83
C GLU A 143 -10.98 9.97 -10.60
N SER A 144 -9.76 9.46 -10.74
CA SER A 144 -8.87 9.18 -9.62
C SER A 144 -8.41 10.45 -8.93
N ILE A 145 -8.37 10.40 -7.59
CA ILE A 145 -7.85 11.49 -6.78
C ILE A 145 -6.38 11.19 -6.49
N ILE A 146 -5.50 12.10 -6.91
CA ILE A 146 -4.05 11.93 -6.75
C ILE A 146 -3.52 13.07 -5.89
N VAL A 147 -2.82 12.72 -4.81
CA VAL A 147 -2.14 13.68 -3.93
C VAL A 147 -0.64 13.52 -4.07
N LYS A 148 0.09 14.61 -3.83
CA LYS A 148 1.55 14.65 -3.85
C LYS A 148 2.07 15.19 -2.53
N GLY A 149 3.30 14.85 -2.21
CA GLY A 149 3.95 15.26 -0.98
C GLY A 149 3.95 14.16 0.08
N ASP A 150 4.58 14.47 1.21
CA ASP A 150 4.63 13.55 2.34
C ASP A 150 3.32 13.56 3.12
N GLN A 151 2.92 12.39 3.57
CA GLN A 151 1.79 12.24 4.48
C GLN A 151 2.19 11.48 5.72
#